data_b0f2d2c0be58e6b3a226dd31324a9ef0
#
_entry.id   b0f2d2c0be58e6b3a226dd31324a9ef0
#
_cell.length_a   1.000
_cell.length_b   1.000
_cell.length_c   1.000
_cell.angle_alpha   90.00
_cell.angle_beta   90.00
_cell.angle_gamma   90.00
#
_symmetry.space_group_name_H-M   'P 1'
#
loop_
_entity.id
_entity.type
_entity.pdbx_description
1 polymer ?
#
loop_
_entity_poly.entity_id
_entity_poly.type
_entity_poly.pdbx_seq_one_letter_code
_entity_poly.pdbx_strand_id
1 'polypeptide(L)'
;MAILKLKPSGKDYIWGGHKLVDNYGKEMTGDRLAETWELSCHPDNSEDAGKTLRQYIEEHGKKVLGTNCERFEDFPILTKFIDAQDNLSIQVHPDNEYALKNEGQYGKTEMWYVVDA
;
A
#
# COMPACT_ATOMS: atom_id res chain seq x y z
N MET A 1 3.00 1.09 24.26
CA MET A 1 2.51 0.68 22.91
C MET A 1 1.71 1.85 22.35
N ALA A 2 2.07 2.39 21.18
CA ALA A 2 1.34 3.48 20.54
C ALA A 2 0.35 2.92 19.51
N ILE A 3 -0.83 3.57 19.39
CA ILE A 3 -1.78 3.31 18.30
C ILE A 3 -1.65 4.47 17.34
N LEU A 4 -1.32 4.18 16.08
CA LEU A 4 -1.23 5.16 15.00
C LEU A 4 -2.48 5.07 14.13
N LYS A 5 -3.13 6.21 13.92
CA LYS A 5 -4.23 6.33 12.96
C LYS A 5 -3.64 6.86 11.65
N LEU A 6 -3.46 5.98 10.68
CA LEU A 6 -2.92 6.35 9.38
C LEU A 6 -4.02 6.97 8.49
N LYS A 7 -3.64 7.95 7.67
CA LYS A 7 -4.45 8.47 6.59
C LYS A 7 -4.09 7.74 5.31
N PRO A 8 -5.04 7.08 4.64
CA PRO A 8 -4.78 6.39 3.38
C PRO A 8 -4.34 7.33 2.27
N SER A 9 -3.49 6.82 1.36
CA SER A 9 -3.10 7.50 0.12
C SER A 9 -3.94 6.99 -1.03
N GLY A 10 -4.66 7.89 -1.72
CA GLY A 10 -5.49 7.55 -2.88
C GLY A 10 -4.71 7.51 -4.19
N LYS A 11 -5.13 6.65 -5.12
CA LYS A 11 -4.62 6.53 -6.49
C LYS A 11 -5.79 6.56 -7.47
N ASP A 12 -5.68 7.39 -8.50
CA ASP A 12 -6.72 7.66 -9.49
C ASP A 12 -6.50 6.96 -10.84
N TYR A 13 -6.02 5.71 -10.80
CA TYR A 13 -5.75 4.94 -12.02
C TYR A 13 -7.00 4.84 -12.92
N ILE A 14 -6.75 4.77 -14.23
CA ILE A 14 -7.78 4.82 -15.28
C ILE A 14 -8.88 3.75 -15.15
N TRP A 15 -8.55 2.60 -14.59
CA TRP A 15 -9.47 1.48 -14.39
C TRP A 15 -10.31 1.58 -13.10
N GLY A 16 -10.08 2.61 -12.29
CA GLY A 16 -10.79 2.80 -11.02
C GLY A 16 -12.21 3.32 -11.17
N GLY A 17 -13.01 3.08 -10.15
CA GLY A 17 -14.39 3.55 -10.03
C GLY A 17 -14.60 4.57 -8.92
N HIS A 18 -15.82 4.56 -8.36
CA HIS A 18 -16.24 5.46 -7.28
C HIS A 18 -16.71 4.73 -6.01
N LYS A 19 -16.73 3.38 -6.01
CA LYS A 19 -17.25 2.59 -4.88
C LYS A 19 -16.49 2.86 -3.57
N LEU A 20 -15.17 3.09 -3.63
CA LEU A 20 -14.37 3.41 -2.43
C LEU A 20 -14.84 4.71 -1.75
N VAL A 21 -15.30 5.67 -2.53
CA VAL A 21 -15.89 6.92 -2.00
C VAL A 21 -17.32 6.67 -1.53
N ASP A 22 -18.17 6.15 -2.41
CA ASP A 22 -19.62 6.07 -2.20
C ASP A 22 -20.00 5.08 -1.10
N ASN A 23 -19.34 3.92 -1.05
CA ASN A 23 -19.70 2.84 -0.14
C ASN A 23 -18.79 2.78 1.10
N TYR A 24 -17.56 3.28 1.01
CA TYR A 24 -16.55 3.14 2.08
C TYR A 24 -16.06 4.47 2.63
N GLY A 25 -16.59 5.60 2.15
CA GLY A 25 -16.30 6.93 2.68
C GLY A 25 -14.84 7.36 2.54
N LYS A 26 -14.12 6.83 1.53
CA LYS A 26 -12.74 7.23 1.27
C LYS A 26 -12.68 8.59 0.59
N GLU A 27 -11.59 9.34 0.83
CA GLU A 27 -11.39 10.65 0.22
C GLU A 27 -11.03 10.51 -1.27
N MET A 28 -11.72 11.25 -2.14
CA MET A 28 -11.40 11.35 -3.55
C MET A 28 -10.11 12.13 -3.75
N THR A 29 -9.22 11.63 -4.61
CA THR A 29 -7.94 12.29 -4.93
C THR A 29 -7.84 12.80 -6.37
N GLY A 30 -8.81 12.43 -7.22
CA GLY A 30 -8.89 12.81 -8.63
C GLY A 30 -10.31 12.60 -9.13
N ASP A 31 -10.47 12.30 -10.42
CA ASP A 31 -11.79 12.04 -11.04
C ASP A 31 -12.38 10.69 -10.62
N ARG A 32 -11.55 9.81 -10.12
CA ARG A 32 -11.90 8.46 -9.65
C ARG A 32 -10.96 8.03 -8.54
N LEU A 33 -11.28 6.95 -7.84
CA LEU A 33 -10.47 6.39 -6.77
C LEU A 33 -10.28 4.89 -6.98
N ALA A 34 -9.21 4.54 -7.67
CA ALA A 34 -8.89 3.16 -8.03
C ALA A 34 -8.37 2.35 -6.84
N GLU A 35 -7.48 2.94 -6.06
CA GLU A 35 -6.88 2.32 -4.88
C GLU A 35 -6.78 3.31 -3.72
N THR A 36 -6.88 2.79 -2.50
CA THR A 36 -6.39 3.48 -1.30
C THR A 36 -5.35 2.61 -0.60
N TRP A 37 -4.18 3.17 -0.38
CA TRP A 37 -3.09 2.50 0.33
C TRP A 37 -3.23 2.78 1.82
N GLU A 38 -3.75 1.79 2.53
CA GLU A 38 -4.12 1.91 3.95
C GLU A 38 -2.92 1.77 4.90
N LEU A 39 -1.97 0.91 4.54
CA LEU A 39 -0.76 0.63 5.30
C LEU A 39 0.39 0.41 4.33
N SER A 40 1.38 1.31 4.35
CA SER A 40 2.51 1.23 3.43
C SER A 40 3.70 2.05 3.93
N CYS A 41 4.90 1.55 3.65
CA CYS A 41 6.15 2.32 3.70
C CYS A 41 6.76 2.54 2.30
N HIS A 42 6.00 2.26 1.24
CA HIS A 42 6.45 2.48 -0.13
C HIS A 42 6.73 3.97 -0.39
N PRO A 43 7.78 4.33 -1.17
CA PRO A 43 8.10 5.74 -1.48
C PRO A 43 6.94 6.51 -2.12
N ASP A 44 6.10 5.83 -2.91
CA ASP A 44 4.91 6.43 -3.56
C ASP A 44 3.73 6.65 -2.61
N ASN A 45 3.87 6.30 -1.34
CA ASN A 45 2.89 6.65 -0.33
C ASN A 45 2.91 8.17 -0.15
N SER A 46 1.74 8.83 -0.21
CA SER A 46 1.68 10.27 -0.37
C SER A 46 2.26 11.04 0.83
N GLU A 47 2.84 12.20 0.51
CA GLU A 47 3.39 13.16 1.46
C GLU A 47 2.30 13.95 2.21
N ASP A 48 1.03 13.87 1.78
CA ASP A 48 -0.05 14.74 2.26
C ASP A 48 -0.63 14.39 3.64
N ALA A 49 -0.24 13.29 4.23
CA ALA A 49 -0.81 12.81 5.49
C ALA A 49 -0.01 13.21 6.74
N GLY A 50 0.86 14.23 6.65
CA GLY A 50 1.79 14.54 7.71
C GLY A 50 2.95 13.52 7.74
N LYS A 51 3.42 13.17 8.96
CA LYS A 51 4.51 12.20 9.10
C LYS A 51 4.08 10.83 8.55
N THR A 52 4.83 10.32 7.56
CA THR A 52 4.57 8.98 7.02
C THR A 52 4.95 7.88 8.01
N LEU A 53 4.42 6.66 7.81
CA LEU A 53 4.81 5.50 8.61
C LEU A 53 6.32 5.24 8.51
N ARG A 54 6.94 5.45 7.35
CA ARG A 54 8.40 5.35 7.16
C ARG A 54 9.15 6.33 8.07
N GLN A 55 8.77 7.60 8.05
CA GLN A 55 9.39 8.62 8.91
C GLN A 55 9.24 8.29 10.40
N TYR A 56 8.07 7.78 10.80
CA TYR A 56 7.85 7.35 12.19
C TYR A 56 8.79 6.20 12.58
N ILE A 57 8.98 5.20 11.70
CA ILE A 57 9.90 4.09 11.94
C ILE A 57 11.36 4.57 12.01
N GLU A 58 11.76 5.48 11.12
CA GLU A 58 13.11 6.06 11.10
C GLU A 58 13.43 6.79 12.40
N GLU A 59 12.48 7.57 12.94
CA GLU A 59 12.67 8.32 14.18
C GLU A 59 12.70 7.45 15.44
N HIS A 60 11.87 6.40 15.49
CA HIS A 60 11.69 5.59 16.69
C HIS A 60 12.45 4.25 16.64
N GLY A 61 13.02 3.92 15.48
CA GLY A 61 13.73 2.67 15.22
C GLY A 61 12.80 1.49 14.94
N LYS A 62 13.35 0.45 14.31
CA LYS A 62 12.59 -0.76 13.88
C LYS A 62 11.86 -1.50 15.01
N LYS A 63 12.28 -1.30 16.26
CA LYS A 63 11.63 -1.92 17.44
C LYS A 63 10.13 -1.61 17.55
N VAL A 64 9.66 -0.52 16.93
CA VAL A 64 8.22 -0.17 16.92
C VAL A 64 7.38 -1.13 16.10
N LEU A 65 8.00 -1.88 15.17
CA LEU A 65 7.36 -2.88 14.33
C LEU A 65 7.23 -4.25 15.00
N GLY A 66 7.87 -4.44 16.16
CA GLY A 66 7.91 -5.72 16.88
C GLY A 66 8.90 -6.73 16.29
N THR A 67 9.11 -7.81 17.05
CA THR A 67 10.15 -8.82 16.76
C THR A 67 9.97 -9.55 15.43
N ASN A 68 8.73 -9.71 14.96
CA ASN A 68 8.46 -10.39 13.70
C ASN A 68 9.01 -9.64 12.47
N CYS A 69 9.25 -8.33 12.60
CA CYS A 69 9.78 -7.50 11.52
C CYS A 69 11.31 -7.33 11.56
N GLU A 70 12.00 -7.84 12.57
CA GLU A 70 13.46 -7.70 12.71
C GLU A 70 14.24 -8.28 11.51
N ARG A 71 13.73 -9.36 10.93
CA ARG A 71 14.33 -10.04 9.77
C ARG A 71 14.22 -9.28 8.44
N PHE A 72 13.38 -8.26 8.37
CA PHE A 72 13.17 -7.47 7.15
C PHE A 72 13.95 -6.17 7.21
N GLU A 73 14.48 -5.74 6.09
CA GLU A 73 15.13 -4.44 5.96
C GLU A 73 14.12 -3.31 6.06
N ASP A 74 13.05 -3.40 5.31
CA ASP A 74 11.91 -2.49 5.31
C ASP A 74 10.66 -3.14 5.91
N PHE A 75 9.64 -2.32 6.20
CA PHE A 75 8.32 -2.80 6.60
C PHE A 75 7.69 -3.63 5.45
N PRO A 76 7.38 -4.91 5.68
CA PRO A 76 7.17 -5.87 4.59
C PRO A 76 5.74 -5.92 4.04
N ILE A 77 4.82 -5.07 4.53
CA ILE A 77 3.40 -5.17 4.20
C ILE A 77 2.93 -3.90 3.50
N LEU A 78 2.16 -4.10 2.44
CA LEU A 78 1.35 -3.09 1.79
C LEU A 78 -0.10 -3.59 1.77
N THR A 79 -0.99 -2.84 2.42
CA THR A 79 -2.43 -3.14 2.44
C THR A 79 -3.16 -2.06 1.68
N LYS A 80 -4.05 -2.46 0.77
CA LYS A 80 -4.86 -1.52 -0.02
C LYS A 80 -6.29 -2.01 -0.23
N PHE A 81 -7.20 -1.06 -0.40
CA PHE A 81 -8.48 -1.31 -1.06
C PHE A 81 -8.37 -0.99 -2.54
N ILE A 82 -9.09 -1.76 -3.35
CA ILE A 82 -9.10 -1.63 -4.81
C ILE A 82 -10.54 -1.60 -5.27
N ASP A 83 -10.89 -0.62 -6.10
CA ASP A 83 -12.15 -0.56 -6.83
C ASP A 83 -11.85 -0.66 -8.32
N ALA A 84 -11.94 -1.88 -8.86
CA ALA A 84 -11.72 -2.17 -10.26
C ALA A 84 -13.05 -2.08 -11.04
N GLN A 85 -13.30 -0.95 -11.66
CA GLN A 85 -14.44 -0.77 -12.57
C GLN A 85 -14.15 -1.37 -13.96
N ASP A 86 -12.89 -1.31 -14.38
CA ASP A 86 -12.40 -1.87 -15.64
C ASP A 86 -11.31 -2.92 -15.39
N ASN A 87 -10.87 -3.58 -16.47
CA ASN A 87 -9.81 -4.58 -16.39
C ASN A 87 -8.51 -4.01 -15.84
N LEU A 88 -7.96 -4.70 -14.84
CA LEU A 88 -6.62 -4.42 -14.34
C LEU A 88 -5.56 -4.86 -15.34
N SER A 89 -4.38 -4.27 -15.27
CA SER A 89 -3.22 -4.74 -16.01
C SER A 89 -2.84 -6.16 -15.59
N ILE A 90 -2.43 -6.97 -16.57
CA ILE A 90 -1.85 -8.29 -16.30
C ILE A 90 -0.41 -8.08 -15.81
N GLN A 91 -0.11 -8.57 -14.62
CA GLN A 91 1.20 -8.42 -13.98
C GLN A 91 1.77 -9.80 -13.60
N VAL A 92 3.07 -9.97 -13.77
CA VAL A 92 3.81 -11.09 -13.22
C VAL A 92 4.60 -10.61 -12.01
N HIS A 93 4.43 -11.30 -10.88
CA HIS A 93 5.17 -11.00 -9.65
C HIS A 93 6.27 -12.05 -9.46
N PRO A 94 7.54 -11.68 -9.70
CA PRO A 94 8.65 -12.60 -9.51
C PRO A 94 8.93 -12.85 -8.02
N ASP A 95 9.66 -13.91 -7.73
CA ASP A 95 10.25 -14.14 -6.41
C ASP A 95 11.40 -13.16 -6.10
N ASN A 96 11.90 -13.20 -4.88
CA ASN A 96 12.98 -12.31 -4.45
C ASN A 96 14.28 -12.53 -5.21
N GLU A 97 14.61 -13.78 -5.57
CA GLU A 97 15.87 -14.11 -6.27
C GLU A 97 15.91 -13.44 -7.65
N TYR A 98 14.83 -13.61 -8.41
CA TYR A 98 14.72 -12.98 -9.73
C TYR A 98 14.64 -11.46 -9.63
N ALA A 99 13.76 -10.94 -8.75
CA ALA A 99 13.47 -9.52 -8.66
C ALA A 99 14.68 -8.70 -8.20
N LEU A 100 15.42 -9.16 -7.19
CA LEU A 100 16.63 -8.47 -6.72
C LEU A 100 17.72 -8.43 -7.78
N LYS A 101 17.86 -9.52 -8.56
CA LYS A 101 18.88 -9.61 -9.61
C LYS A 101 18.56 -8.75 -10.84
N ASN A 102 17.30 -8.71 -11.27
CA ASN A 102 16.91 -8.14 -12.56
C ASN A 102 16.22 -6.78 -12.46
N GLU A 103 15.52 -6.52 -11.34
CA GLU A 103 14.72 -5.30 -11.14
C GLU A 103 15.27 -4.40 -10.02
N GLY A 104 16.23 -4.88 -9.23
CA GLY A 104 16.79 -4.15 -8.10
C GLY A 104 15.80 -3.91 -6.95
N GLN A 105 14.72 -4.69 -6.89
CA GLN A 105 13.66 -4.61 -5.89
C GLN A 105 13.33 -5.99 -5.35
N TYR A 106 12.62 -6.05 -4.22
CA TYR A 106 12.07 -7.31 -3.73
C TYR A 106 10.94 -7.82 -4.62
N GLY A 107 10.83 -9.12 -4.71
CA GLY A 107 9.66 -9.80 -5.28
C GLY A 107 8.39 -9.45 -4.50
N LYS A 108 7.23 -9.75 -5.07
CA LYS A 108 5.94 -9.43 -4.48
C LYS A 108 5.09 -10.68 -4.33
N THR A 109 4.83 -11.07 -3.09
CA THR A 109 3.77 -12.03 -2.79
C THR A 109 2.48 -11.27 -2.57
N GLU A 110 1.43 -11.62 -3.29
CA GLU A 110 0.15 -10.92 -3.27
C GLU A 110 -1.00 -11.85 -2.91
N MET A 111 -1.94 -11.33 -2.14
CA MET A 111 -3.17 -12.00 -1.78
C MET A 111 -4.34 -11.04 -2.02
N TRP A 112 -5.42 -11.55 -2.59
CA TRP A 112 -6.65 -10.82 -2.82
C TRP A 112 -7.78 -11.38 -1.95
N TYR A 113 -8.55 -10.48 -1.37
CA TYR A 113 -9.81 -10.79 -0.71
C TYR A 113 -10.91 -9.98 -1.38
N VAL A 114 -11.89 -10.65 -1.98
CA VAL A 114 -13.02 -9.97 -2.64
C VAL A 114 -14.04 -9.59 -1.57
N VAL A 115 -14.23 -8.28 -1.41
CA VAL A 115 -15.18 -7.71 -0.44
C VAL A 115 -16.56 -7.61 -1.05
N ASP A 116 -16.62 -7.20 -2.33
CA ASP A 116 -17.85 -7.03 -3.12
C ASP A 116 -17.54 -7.26 -4.60
N ALA A 117 -18.49 -7.85 -5.37
CA ALA A 117 -18.32 -8.17 -6.77
C ALA A 117 -19.60 -7.86 -7.59
#